data_f0e7026d35e39410a70ca20150b283b5
#
_entry.id   f0e7026d35e39410a70ca20150b283b5
#
_cell.length_a   1.000
_cell.length_b   1.000
_cell.length_c   1.000
_cell.angle_alpha   90.00
_cell.angle_beta   90.00
_cell.angle_gamma   90.00
#
_symmetry.space_group_name_H-M   'P 1'
#
loop_
_entity.id
_entity.type
_entity.pdbx_description
1 polymer ?
#
loop_
_entity_poly.entity_id
_entity_poly.type
_entity_poly.pdbx_seq_one_letter_code
_entity_poly.pdbx_strand_id
1 'polypeptide(L)'
;MTTIYDVASRAGVSPATVSRVFNGTKVSPEKVEAVRRAAADLDFTPNRAARSLRTQTSEVIALVIPDIENPYFTEMARGVEDVASEAGYSVVLCNSDSQPDKESTYLQIAIAEHMSGVIIAAASDATNLDSILATGRPVVAVDRATRYDLDGVVMANREAGIAATESLIAAGYRRIAYIGGPEDIDTAADRAAGWRQALTDAGREADIAALQRFATFRVDGARAAMEELLALPESPDAVVAGNNLIGVGAIQVLTERGLTPPQIGVAVVGSLPFTTLSPTAVSLVRLPARHMGVTAARMLLERIAGDTQPARTVVLRGETQRASANR
;
A
#
# COMPACT_ATOMS: atom_id res chain seq x y z
N MET A 1 28.25 -24.80 19.44
CA MET A 1 27.13 -24.47 18.50
C MET A 1 26.90 -25.71 17.67
N THR A 2 25.71 -26.31 17.74
CA THR A 2 25.38 -27.54 17.01
C THR A 2 25.36 -27.27 15.51
N THR A 3 25.95 -28.13 14.71
CA THR A 3 26.12 -27.98 13.27
C THR A 3 25.30 -28.99 12.49
N ILE A 4 25.13 -28.79 11.19
CA ILE A 4 24.49 -29.75 10.30
C ILE A 4 25.23 -31.11 10.27
N TYR A 5 26.53 -31.10 10.55
CA TYR A 5 27.37 -32.29 10.62
C TYR A 5 27.06 -33.13 11.86
N ASP A 6 26.77 -32.48 13.00
CA ASP A 6 26.40 -33.17 14.24
C ASP A 6 25.05 -33.88 14.10
N VAL A 7 24.06 -33.17 13.48
CA VAL A 7 22.75 -33.75 13.16
C VAL A 7 22.89 -34.95 12.19
N ALA A 8 23.72 -34.81 11.16
CA ALA A 8 23.97 -35.88 10.19
C ALA A 8 24.57 -37.11 10.87
N SER A 9 25.58 -36.93 11.73
CA SER A 9 26.21 -38.01 12.51
C SER A 9 25.19 -38.71 13.43
N ARG A 10 24.37 -37.89 14.16
CA ARG A 10 23.35 -38.39 15.10
C ARG A 10 22.22 -39.17 14.40
N ALA A 11 21.84 -38.72 13.20
CA ALA A 11 20.77 -39.35 12.38
C ALA A 11 21.26 -40.51 11.49
N GLY A 12 22.56 -40.77 11.40
CA GLY A 12 23.14 -41.79 10.53
C GLY A 12 22.96 -41.51 9.02
N VAL A 13 22.98 -40.24 8.64
CA VAL A 13 22.79 -39.79 7.25
C VAL A 13 23.89 -38.82 6.81
N SER A 14 23.97 -38.53 5.52
CA SER A 14 24.90 -37.50 5.04
C SER A 14 24.38 -36.07 5.37
N PRO A 15 25.29 -35.09 5.53
CA PRO A 15 24.91 -33.66 5.70
C PRO A 15 24.02 -33.16 4.55
N ALA A 16 24.20 -33.66 3.33
CA ALA A 16 23.33 -33.38 2.18
C ALA A 16 21.89 -33.89 2.39
N THR A 17 21.73 -35.05 3.06
CA THR A 17 20.41 -35.61 3.40
C THR A 17 19.72 -34.72 4.45
N VAL A 18 20.45 -34.29 5.48
CA VAL A 18 19.92 -33.33 6.49
C VAL A 18 19.47 -32.04 5.81
N SER A 19 20.29 -31.47 4.92
CA SER A 19 19.95 -30.28 4.15
C SER A 19 18.68 -30.50 3.29
N ARG A 20 18.53 -31.64 2.64
CA ARG A 20 17.33 -31.97 1.84
C ARG A 20 16.06 -32.03 2.69
N VAL A 21 16.14 -32.64 3.87
CA VAL A 21 15.00 -32.73 4.82
C VAL A 21 14.52 -31.37 5.22
N PHE A 22 15.41 -30.46 5.61
CA PHE A 22 15.06 -29.10 6.00
C PHE A 22 14.67 -28.19 4.83
N ASN A 23 15.06 -28.56 3.59
CA ASN A 23 14.69 -27.82 2.38
C ASN A 23 13.43 -28.38 1.68
N GLY A 24 12.71 -29.31 2.29
CA GLY A 24 11.49 -29.89 1.71
C GLY A 24 11.72 -30.76 0.47
N THR A 25 12.96 -31.10 0.15
CA THR A 25 13.29 -31.94 -1.01
C THR A 25 12.93 -33.41 -0.71
N LYS A 26 12.50 -34.16 -1.73
CA LYS A 26 12.05 -35.54 -1.59
C LYS A 26 13.11 -36.43 -0.94
N VAL A 27 12.85 -36.90 0.28
CA VAL A 27 13.66 -37.84 1.09
C VAL A 27 12.71 -38.91 1.61
N SER A 28 13.20 -40.13 1.84
CA SER A 28 12.35 -41.20 2.38
C SER A 28 11.82 -40.83 3.78
N PRO A 29 10.56 -41.22 4.12
CA PRO A 29 9.95 -40.88 5.41
C PRO A 29 10.78 -41.26 6.62
N GLU A 30 11.43 -42.40 6.60
CA GLU A 30 12.31 -42.91 7.65
C GLU A 30 13.49 -41.94 7.93
N LYS A 31 14.13 -41.43 6.85
CA LYS A 31 15.25 -40.47 6.99
C LYS A 31 14.76 -39.11 7.47
N VAL A 32 13.58 -38.69 7.06
CA VAL A 32 12.95 -37.44 7.54
C VAL A 32 12.76 -37.52 9.05
N GLU A 33 12.20 -38.62 9.55
CA GLU A 33 11.94 -38.84 10.96
C GLU A 33 13.25 -38.89 11.77
N ALA A 34 14.25 -39.65 11.27
CA ALA A 34 15.56 -39.74 11.93
C ALA A 34 16.26 -38.36 12.05
N VAL A 35 16.22 -37.56 10.98
CA VAL A 35 16.81 -36.22 10.97
C VAL A 35 16.07 -35.27 11.90
N ARG A 36 14.74 -35.25 11.92
CA ARG A 36 13.95 -34.41 12.80
C ARG A 36 14.18 -34.74 14.27
N ARG A 37 14.25 -36.05 14.62
CA ARG A 37 14.55 -36.50 15.97
C ARG A 37 15.95 -36.07 16.39
N ALA A 38 16.96 -36.31 15.55
CA ALA A 38 18.35 -35.90 15.83
C ALA A 38 18.49 -34.39 15.99
N ALA A 39 17.77 -33.59 15.21
CA ALA A 39 17.74 -32.14 15.32
C ALA A 39 17.12 -31.69 16.67
N ALA A 40 16.01 -32.30 17.07
CA ALA A 40 15.36 -32.02 18.37
C ALA A 40 16.26 -32.41 19.54
N ASP A 41 16.90 -33.61 19.51
CA ASP A 41 17.80 -34.07 20.54
C ASP A 41 19.02 -33.13 20.77
N LEU A 42 19.43 -32.45 19.68
CA LEU A 42 20.60 -31.57 19.66
C LEU A 42 20.26 -30.08 19.75
N ASP A 43 19.01 -29.73 19.93
CA ASP A 43 18.48 -28.36 19.87
C ASP A 43 19.00 -27.60 18.63
N PHE A 44 19.03 -28.31 17.50
CA PHE A 44 19.54 -27.77 16.25
C PHE A 44 18.45 -27.01 15.51
N THR A 45 18.68 -25.72 15.31
CA THR A 45 17.88 -24.89 14.40
C THR A 45 18.67 -24.63 13.10
N PRO A 46 18.10 -24.90 11.92
CA PRO A 46 18.76 -24.60 10.65
C PRO A 46 19.15 -23.13 10.58
N ASN A 47 20.39 -22.84 10.28
CA ASN A 47 20.86 -21.47 10.13
C ASN A 47 20.38 -20.91 8.78
N ARG A 48 19.33 -20.08 8.83
CA ARG A 48 18.76 -19.40 7.65
C ARG A 48 19.78 -18.49 6.97
N ALA A 49 20.65 -17.82 7.72
CA ALA A 49 21.69 -16.97 7.17
C ALA A 49 22.74 -17.77 6.35
N ALA A 50 23.16 -18.92 6.85
CA ALA A 50 24.06 -19.80 6.10
C ALA A 50 23.41 -20.38 4.84
N ARG A 51 22.08 -20.59 4.85
CA ARG A 51 21.32 -21.01 3.68
C ARG A 51 21.24 -19.85 2.66
N SER A 52 20.86 -18.68 3.09
CA SER A 52 20.76 -17.46 2.28
C SER A 52 22.09 -17.15 1.57
N LEU A 53 23.22 -17.24 2.28
CA LEU A 53 24.55 -17.06 1.69
C LEU A 53 24.85 -18.06 0.56
N ARG A 54 24.38 -19.30 0.70
CA ARG A 54 24.62 -20.36 -0.31
C ARG A 54 23.69 -20.24 -1.52
N THR A 55 22.43 -19.88 -1.30
CA THR A 55 21.41 -19.74 -2.35
C THR A 55 21.37 -18.35 -2.96
N GLN A 56 22.04 -17.37 -2.34
CA GLN A 56 22.00 -15.93 -2.65
C GLN A 56 20.57 -15.36 -2.64
N THR A 57 19.65 -16.03 -1.91
CA THR A 57 18.26 -15.59 -1.71
C THR A 57 17.86 -15.86 -0.27
N SER A 58 17.11 -14.96 0.33
CA SER A 58 16.51 -15.13 1.65
C SER A 58 15.00 -15.44 1.51
N GLU A 59 14.38 -15.99 2.55
CA GLU A 59 12.92 -16.13 2.63
C GLU A 59 12.30 -14.82 3.18
N VAL A 60 12.76 -13.67 2.64
CA VAL A 60 12.34 -12.34 3.03
C VAL A 60 12.00 -11.53 1.78
N ILE A 61 10.90 -10.80 1.83
CA ILE A 61 10.54 -9.80 0.82
C ILE A 61 10.49 -8.42 1.46
N ALA A 62 10.86 -7.38 0.71
CA ALA A 62 10.70 -6.00 1.15
C ALA A 62 9.33 -5.46 0.72
N LEU A 63 8.68 -4.73 1.61
CA LEU A 63 7.53 -3.88 1.29
C LEU A 63 7.91 -2.43 1.57
N VAL A 64 8.15 -1.65 0.53
CA VAL A 64 8.52 -0.23 0.63
C VAL A 64 7.27 0.62 0.43
N ILE A 65 6.91 1.40 1.46
CA ILE A 65 5.72 2.26 1.46
C ILE A 65 6.09 3.70 1.81
N PRO A 66 5.33 4.70 1.32
CA PRO A 66 5.63 6.10 1.56
C PRO A 66 5.23 6.60 2.94
N ASP A 67 4.26 5.99 3.63
CA ASP A 67 3.77 6.49 4.92
C ASP A 67 3.08 5.40 5.74
N ILE A 68 3.73 4.96 6.82
CA ILE A 68 3.19 3.96 7.74
C ILE A 68 2.03 4.50 8.62
N GLU A 69 1.91 5.81 8.77
CA GLU A 69 0.84 6.44 9.54
C GLU A 69 -0.48 6.46 8.76
N ASN A 70 -0.43 6.33 7.43
CA ASN A 70 -1.63 6.24 6.62
C ASN A 70 -2.21 4.82 6.67
N PRO A 71 -3.43 4.62 7.22
CA PRO A 71 -4.08 3.31 7.34
C PRO A 71 -4.19 2.54 6.02
N TYR A 72 -4.23 3.21 4.89
CA TYR A 72 -4.25 2.58 3.57
C TYR A 72 -3.03 1.67 3.35
N PHE A 73 -1.83 2.15 3.71
CA PHE A 73 -0.62 1.35 3.54
C PHE A 73 -0.47 0.25 4.60
N THR A 74 -1.00 0.43 5.81
CA THR A 74 -0.98 -0.63 6.82
C THR A 74 -1.99 -1.73 6.53
N GLU A 75 -3.15 -1.42 5.94
CA GLU A 75 -4.09 -2.41 5.41
C GLU A 75 -3.49 -3.20 4.23
N MET A 76 -2.76 -2.51 3.34
CA MET A 76 -2.02 -3.14 2.23
C MET A 76 -0.94 -4.06 2.77
N ALA A 77 -0.14 -3.60 3.74
CA ALA A 77 0.90 -4.41 4.38
C ALA A 77 0.34 -5.69 5.00
N ARG A 78 -0.85 -5.61 5.62
CA ARG A 78 -1.55 -6.78 6.13
C ARG A 78 -1.88 -7.79 5.03
N GLY A 79 -2.34 -7.31 3.86
CA GLY A 79 -2.62 -8.18 2.71
C GLY A 79 -1.37 -8.85 2.16
N VAL A 80 -0.24 -8.13 2.13
CA VAL A 80 1.06 -8.69 1.72
C VAL A 80 1.53 -9.75 2.71
N GLU A 81 1.46 -9.45 4.01
CA GLU A 81 1.91 -10.35 5.07
C GLU A 81 1.13 -11.67 5.09
N ASP A 82 -0.20 -11.62 4.96
CA ASP A 82 -1.05 -12.81 4.93
C ASP A 82 -0.57 -13.81 3.84
N VAL A 83 -0.34 -13.33 2.61
CA VAL A 83 0.08 -14.16 1.48
C VAL A 83 1.54 -14.62 1.61
N ALA A 84 2.43 -13.72 2.04
CA ALA A 84 3.85 -14.03 2.21
C ALA A 84 4.05 -15.10 3.29
N SER A 85 3.37 -14.96 4.43
CA SER A 85 3.45 -15.88 5.56
C SER A 85 2.97 -17.29 5.20
N GLU A 86 1.85 -17.40 4.46
CA GLU A 86 1.34 -18.69 3.95
C GLU A 86 2.36 -19.38 3.01
N ALA A 87 3.14 -18.59 2.26
CA ALA A 87 4.18 -19.09 1.36
C ALA A 87 5.55 -19.29 2.04
N GLY A 88 5.66 -19.05 3.36
CA GLY A 88 6.90 -19.21 4.14
C GLY A 88 7.86 -18.02 4.05
N TYR A 89 7.42 -16.88 3.55
CA TYR A 89 8.21 -15.64 3.49
C TYR A 89 7.90 -14.72 4.67
N SER A 90 8.92 -13.99 5.13
CA SER A 90 8.77 -12.87 6.06
C SER A 90 8.74 -11.56 5.29
N VAL A 91 7.99 -10.59 5.80
CA VAL A 91 7.90 -9.24 5.19
C VAL A 91 8.70 -8.25 6.04
N VAL A 92 9.61 -7.52 5.42
CA VAL A 92 10.27 -6.35 6.03
C VAL A 92 9.59 -5.10 5.49
N LEU A 93 8.90 -4.39 6.39
CA LEU A 93 8.27 -3.12 6.08
C LEU A 93 9.30 -1.99 6.14
N CYS A 94 9.42 -1.24 5.05
CA CYS A 94 10.31 -0.11 4.87
C CYS A 94 9.48 1.15 4.64
N ASN A 95 9.55 2.11 5.55
CA ASN A 95 8.81 3.37 5.47
C ASN A 95 9.70 4.48 4.90
N SER A 96 9.46 4.90 3.66
CA SER A 96 10.30 5.89 2.97
C SER A 96 9.99 7.35 3.33
N ASP A 97 8.88 7.64 4.02
CA ASP A 97 8.39 9.00 4.32
C ASP A 97 8.26 9.87 3.06
N SER A 98 7.95 9.26 1.91
CA SER A 98 7.96 9.89 0.59
C SER A 98 9.30 10.56 0.24
N GLN A 99 10.43 10.09 0.82
CA GLN A 99 11.77 10.61 0.57
C GLN A 99 12.52 9.67 -0.39
N PRO A 100 12.91 10.14 -1.60
CA PRO A 100 13.61 9.31 -2.59
C PRO A 100 14.95 8.73 -2.09
N ASP A 101 15.71 9.49 -1.29
CA ASP A 101 16.98 9.03 -0.74
C ASP A 101 16.80 7.89 0.27
N LYS A 102 15.76 7.99 1.10
CA LYS A 102 15.41 6.95 2.08
C LYS A 102 14.90 5.69 1.38
N GLU A 103 14.09 5.86 0.33
CA GLU A 103 13.64 4.77 -0.53
C GLU A 103 14.83 4.04 -1.17
N SER A 104 15.77 4.80 -1.78
CA SER A 104 16.99 4.26 -2.36
C SER A 104 17.81 3.46 -1.34
N THR A 105 17.92 3.96 -0.10
CA THR A 105 18.59 3.24 1.00
C THR A 105 17.94 1.89 1.29
N TYR A 106 16.61 1.83 1.35
CA TYR A 106 15.91 0.56 1.56
C TYR A 106 16.06 -0.42 0.39
N LEU A 107 16.10 0.06 -0.85
CA LEU A 107 16.39 -0.79 -2.00
C LEU A 107 17.81 -1.37 -1.94
N GLN A 108 18.82 -0.59 -1.50
CA GLN A 108 20.17 -1.08 -1.28
C GLN A 108 20.23 -2.13 -0.15
N ILE A 109 19.47 -1.93 0.96
CA ILE A 109 19.35 -2.94 2.01
C ILE A 109 18.73 -4.23 1.46
N ALA A 110 17.67 -4.14 0.65
CA ALA A 110 17.05 -5.31 0.05
C ALA A 110 18.04 -6.12 -0.82
N ILE A 111 18.93 -5.42 -1.53
CA ILE A 111 20.01 -6.02 -2.32
C ILE A 111 21.04 -6.70 -1.39
N ALA A 112 21.54 -5.98 -0.40
CA ALA A 112 22.61 -6.43 0.50
C ALA A 112 22.17 -7.66 1.34
N GLU A 113 20.92 -7.65 1.83
CA GLU A 113 20.33 -8.73 2.61
C GLU A 113 19.77 -9.88 1.76
N HIS A 114 20.02 -9.85 0.45
CA HIS A 114 19.56 -10.87 -0.50
C HIS A 114 18.06 -11.16 -0.41
N MET A 115 17.23 -10.14 -0.21
CA MET A 115 15.78 -10.31 -0.17
C MET A 115 15.27 -10.85 -1.50
N SER A 116 14.30 -11.75 -1.47
CA SER A 116 13.83 -12.50 -2.65
C SER A 116 13.08 -11.63 -3.67
N GLY A 117 12.53 -10.51 -3.23
CA GLY A 117 11.84 -9.56 -4.10
C GLY A 117 11.36 -8.32 -3.33
N VAL A 118 10.81 -7.38 -4.07
CA VAL A 118 10.37 -6.09 -3.55
C VAL A 118 8.95 -5.77 -4.03
N ILE A 119 8.08 -5.35 -3.10
CA ILE A 119 6.83 -4.65 -3.41
C ILE A 119 7.05 -3.19 -3.06
N ILE A 120 6.76 -2.27 -3.96
CA ILE A 120 7.05 -0.85 -3.77
C ILE A 120 5.90 0.06 -4.18
N ALA A 121 5.50 0.94 -3.25
CA ALA A 121 4.74 2.14 -3.59
C ALA A 121 5.76 3.29 -3.74
N ALA A 122 6.11 3.61 -4.96
CA ALA A 122 7.19 4.55 -5.29
C ALA A 122 7.02 5.92 -4.61
N ALA A 123 8.09 6.50 -4.09
CA ALA A 123 8.05 7.83 -3.47
C ALA A 123 7.72 8.93 -4.50
N SER A 124 8.18 8.78 -5.73
CA SER A 124 7.93 9.69 -6.85
C SER A 124 8.13 8.98 -8.19
N ASP A 125 7.80 9.64 -9.28
CA ASP A 125 8.06 9.17 -10.65
C ASP A 125 9.56 9.06 -10.94
N ALA A 126 10.40 9.79 -10.19
CA ALA A 126 11.87 9.74 -10.29
C ALA A 126 12.50 8.54 -9.57
N THR A 127 11.70 7.71 -8.89
CA THR A 127 12.20 6.50 -8.20
C THR A 127 13.07 5.66 -9.13
N ASN A 128 14.29 5.35 -8.67
CA ASN A 128 15.27 4.59 -9.45
C ASN A 128 15.33 3.14 -8.98
N LEU A 129 14.88 2.22 -9.85
CA LEU A 129 14.87 0.78 -9.61
C LEU A 129 16.01 0.05 -10.35
N ASP A 130 16.89 0.74 -11.07
CA ASP A 130 17.91 0.12 -11.93
C ASP A 130 18.79 -0.86 -11.14
N SER A 131 19.23 -0.46 -9.94
CA SER A 131 20.12 -1.29 -9.10
C SER A 131 19.47 -2.60 -8.64
N ILE A 132 18.21 -2.57 -8.21
CA ILE A 132 17.51 -3.79 -7.76
C ILE A 132 17.17 -4.68 -8.97
N LEU A 133 16.75 -4.10 -10.09
CA LEU A 133 16.43 -4.83 -11.31
C LEU A 133 17.67 -5.50 -11.92
N ALA A 134 18.83 -4.85 -11.85
CA ALA A 134 20.10 -5.43 -12.30
C ALA A 134 20.50 -6.70 -11.54
N THR A 135 19.93 -6.93 -10.33
CA THR A 135 20.15 -8.18 -9.57
C THR A 135 19.31 -9.36 -10.09
N GLY A 136 18.38 -9.12 -11.01
CA GLY A 136 17.40 -10.11 -11.47
C GLY A 136 16.28 -10.42 -10.46
N ARG A 137 16.18 -9.68 -9.35
CA ARG A 137 15.11 -9.86 -8.36
C ARG A 137 13.82 -9.24 -8.84
N PRO A 138 12.67 -9.92 -8.66
CA PRO A 138 11.39 -9.37 -9.07
C PRO A 138 10.98 -8.18 -8.21
N VAL A 139 10.36 -7.22 -8.87
CA VAL A 139 9.77 -6.02 -8.27
C VAL A 139 8.33 -5.91 -8.74
N VAL A 140 7.41 -5.61 -7.83
CA VAL A 140 6.00 -5.31 -8.12
C VAL A 140 5.69 -3.92 -7.62
N ALA A 141 5.20 -3.06 -8.53
CA ALA A 141 4.76 -1.71 -8.19
C ALA A 141 3.33 -1.74 -7.62
N VAL A 142 3.06 -0.93 -6.60
CA VAL A 142 1.71 -0.79 -6.03
C VAL A 142 1.33 0.67 -5.86
N ASP A 143 0.03 0.95 -5.88
CA ASP A 143 -0.56 2.29 -5.69
C ASP A 143 -0.22 3.28 -6.81
N ARG A 144 1.04 3.40 -7.18
CA ARG A 144 1.56 4.31 -8.23
C ARG A 144 2.16 3.52 -9.37
N ALA A 145 1.95 3.97 -10.59
CA ALA A 145 2.65 3.44 -11.76
C ALA A 145 4.15 3.80 -11.68
N THR A 146 4.96 3.08 -12.42
CA THR A 146 6.39 3.37 -12.58
C THR A 146 6.73 3.47 -14.05
N ARG A 147 7.85 4.11 -14.39
CA ARG A 147 8.37 4.15 -15.77
C ARG A 147 8.95 2.81 -16.25
N TYR A 148 9.05 1.83 -15.36
CA TYR A 148 9.60 0.51 -15.66
C TYR A 148 8.52 -0.44 -16.13
N ASP A 149 8.86 -1.37 -17.02
CA ASP A 149 8.00 -2.47 -17.44
C ASP A 149 7.97 -3.56 -16.37
N LEU A 150 7.13 -3.37 -15.36
CA LEU A 150 6.99 -4.21 -14.17
C LEU A 150 5.54 -4.60 -13.94
N ASP A 151 5.36 -5.70 -13.24
CA ASP A 151 4.04 -6.01 -12.67
C ASP A 151 3.58 -4.88 -11.75
N GLY A 152 2.31 -4.52 -11.86
CA GLY A 152 1.74 -3.42 -11.08
C GLY A 152 0.32 -3.70 -10.59
N VAL A 153 -0.01 -3.15 -9.43
CA VAL A 153 -1.39 -3.11 -8.92
C VAL A 153 -1.70 -1.67 -8.56
N VAL A 154 -2.62 -1.06 -9.31
CA VAL A 154 -2.96 0.36 -9.18
C VAL A 154 -4.46 0.55 -8.92
N MET A 155 -4.84 1.75 -8.51
CA MET A 155 -6.23 2.14 -8.31
C MET A 155 -6.77 2.94 -9.51
N ALA A 156 -8.05 2.79 -9.80
CA ALA A 156 -8.79 3.67 -10.69
C ALA A 156 -9.03 5.03 -10.01
N ASN A 157 -7.97 5.82 -9.84
CA ASN A 157 -7.98 7.05 -9.03
C ASN A 157 -8.91 8.13 -9.57
N ARG A 158 -8.97 8.29 -10.89
CA ARG A 158 -9.88 9.25 -11.53
C ARG A 158 -11.35 8.87 -11.27
N GLU A 159 -11.69 7.59 -11.42
CA GLU A 159 -13.03 7.07 -11.11
C GLU A 159 -13.39 7.28 -9.63
N ALA A 160 -12.42 7.13 -8.72
CA ALA A 160 -12.63 7.38 -7.29
C ALA A 160 -12.94 8.86 -6.99
N GLY A 161 -12.24 9.80 -7.66
CA GLY A 161 -12.53 11.23 -7.58
C GLY A 161 -13.92 11.60 -8.12
N ILE A 162 -14.31 11.00 -9.26
CA ILE A 162 -15.67 11.16 -9.84
C ILE A 162 -16.70 10.68 -8.81
N ALA A 163 -16.59 9.45 -8.34
CA ALA A 163 -17.57 8.83 -7.45
C ALA A 163 -17.75 9.58 -6.13
N ALA A 164 -16.65 10.09 -5.54
CA ALA A 164 -16.70 10.91 -4.33
C ALA A 164 -17.47 12.22 -4.58
N THR A 165 -17.21 12.89 -5.70
CA THR A 165 -17.85 14.14 -6.06
C THR A 165 -19.35 13.94 -6.39
N GLU A 166 -19.68 12.94 -7.18
CA GLU A 166 -21.05 12.59 -7.52
C GLU A 166 -21.89 12.25 -6.27
N SER A 167 -21.29 11.65 -5.25
CA SER A 167 -21.98 11.36 -3.99
C SER A 167 -22.48 12.62 -3.30
N LEU A 168 -21.70 13.72 -3.33
CA LEU A 168 -22.07 15.02 -2.78
C LEU A 168 -23.06 15.76 -3.68
N ILE A 169 -22.90 15.68 -5.00
CA ILE A 169 -23.86 16.23 -5.97
C ILE A 169 -25.24 15.60 -5.77
N ALA A 170 -25.28 14.28 -5.63
CA ALA A 170 -26.51 13.53 -5.39
C ALA A 170 -27.17 13.85 -4.02
N ALA A 171 -26.37 14.24 -3.03
CA ALA A 171 -26.85 14.70 -1.74
C ALA A 171 -27.35 16.16 -1.75
N GLY A 172 -27.24 16.86 -2.89
CA GLY A 172 -27.78 18.22 -3.09
C GLY A 172 -26.80 19.36 -2.86
N TYR A 173 -25.54 19.08 -2.50
CA TYR A 173 -24.51 20.10 -2.35
C TYR A 173 -24.15 20.72 -3.70
N ARG A 174 -23.79 22.00 -3.71
CA ARG A 174 -23.62 22.77 -4.94
C ARG A 174 -22.20 23.30 -5.14
N ARG A 175 -21.56 23.78 -4.08
CA ARG A 175 -20.24 24.41 -4.11
C ARG A 175 -19.22 23.46 -3.46
N ILE A 176 -18.78 22.48 -4.22
CA ILE A 176 -17.99 21.34 -3.73
C ILE A 176 -16.51 21.63 -3.91
N ALA A 177 -15.78 21.79 -2.81
CA ALA A 177 -14.33 21.93 -2.81
C ALA A 177 -13.60 20.60 -2.90
N TYR A 178 -12.31 20.66 -3.22
CA TYR A 178 -11.40 19.51 -3.24
C TYR A 178 -10.11 19.84 -2.46
N ILE A 179 -9.69 18.90 -1.62
CA ILE A 179 -8.38 18.94 -0.97
C ILE A 179 -7.65 17.66 -1.37
N GLY A 180 -6.56 17.80 -2.14
CA GLY A 180 -5.70 16.72 -2.61
C GLY A 180 -4.36 16.66 -1.91
N GLY A 181 -3.60 15.59 -2.19
CA GLY A 181 -2.17 15.51 -1.91
C GLY A 181 -1.34 16.34 -2.88
N PRO A 182 -0.01 16.23 -2.86
CA PRO A 182 0.88 16.97 -3.75
C PRO A 182 0.50 16.77 -5.22
N GLU A 183 0.50 17.86 -5.99
CA GLU A 183 0.02 17.87 -7.38
C GLU A 183 0.90 17.03 -8.32
N ASP A 184 2.17 16.90 -8.00
CA ASP A 184 3.16 16.11 -8.73
C ASP A 184 3.05 14.60 -8.49
N ILE A 185 2.08 14.16 -7.68
CA ILE A 185 1.80 12.75 -7.43
C ILE A 185 0.57 12.32 -8.25
N ASP A 186 0.76 11.40 -9.19
CA ASP A 186 -0.25 10.91 -10.12
C ASP A 186 -1.58 10.54 -9.45
N THR A 187 -1.55 9.84 -8.31
CA THR A 187 -2.77 9.45 -7.60
C THR A 187 -3.56 10.65 -7.10
N ALA A 188 -2.89 11.75 -6.71
CA ALA A 188 -3.55 13.00 -6.30
C ALA A 188 -4.07 13.77 -7.51
N ALA A 189 -3.26 13.88 -8.57
CA ALA A 189 -3.62 14.54 -9.82
C ALA A 189 -4.84 13.87 -10.48
N ASP A 190 -4.88 12.56 -10.53
CA ASP A 190 -5.98 11.77 -11.10
C ASP A 190 -7.29 11.96 -10.31
N ARG A 191 -7.23 11.90 -8.96
CA ARG A 191 -8.42 12.16 -8.11
C ARG A 191 -8.95 13.57 -8.31
N ALA A 192 -8.04 14.56 -8.40
CA ALA A 192 -8.40 15.94 -8.70
C ALA A 192 -9.04 16.08 -10.09
N ALA A 193 -8.49 15.38 -11.10
CA ALA A 193 -9.07 15.34 -12.43
C ALA A 193 -10.47 14.73 -12.44
N GLY A 194 -10.69 13.68 -11.64
CA GLY A 194 -12.03 13.08 -11.47
C GLY A 194 -13.02 14.02 -10.81
N TRP A 195 -12.61 14.75 -9.77
CA TRP A 195 -13.43 15.79 -9.13
C TRP A 195 -13.82 16.89 -10.13
N ARG A 196 -12.85 17.42 -10.90
CA ARG A 196 -13.13 18.44 -11.92
C ARG A 196 -14.10 17.93 -12.96
N GLN A 197 -13.88 16.71 -13.47
CA GLN A 197 -14.76 16.11 -14.46
C GLN A 197 -16.21 16.00 -13.97
N ALA A 198 -16.44 15.48 -12.76
CA ALA A 198 -17.78 15.33 -12.21
C ALA A 198 -18.50 16.68 -12.02
N LEU A 199 -17.76 17.75 -11.68
CA LEU A 199 -18.34 19.10 -11.62
C LEU A 199 -18.70 19.63 -13.01
N THR A 200 -17.82 19.44 -14.00
CA THR A 200 -18.06 19.82 -15.40
C THR A 200 -19.29 19.10 -15.96
N ASP A 201 -19.36 17.78 -15.79
CA ASP A 201 -20.49 16.97 -16.25
C ASP A 201 -21.82 17.37 -15.60
N ALA A 202 -21.77 17.95 -14.40
CA ALA A 202 -22.93 18.49 -13.69
C ALA A 202 -23.22 19.98 -14.00
N GLY A 203 -22.47 20.63 -14.90
CA GLY A 203 -22.61 22.06 -15.23
C GLY A 203 -22.24 23.01 -14.08
N ARG A 204 -21.25 22.62 -13.24
CA ARG A 204 -20.84 23.35 -12.03
C ARG A 204 -19.38 23.81 -12.10
N GLU A 205 -18.95 24.26 -13.26
CA GLU A 205 -17.56 24.63 -13.53
C GLU A 205 -17.12 25.96 -12.89
N ALA A 206 -18.06 26.76 -12.42
CA ALA A 206 -17.76 28.04 -11.82
C ALA A 206 -16.87 27.87 -10.58
N ASP A 207 -15.75 28.62 -10.53
CA ASP A 207 -14.82 28.67 -9.42
C ASP A 207 -14.00 27.41 -9.11
N ILE A 208 -13.91 26.42 -10.02
CA ILE A 208 -13.10 25.23 -9.82
C ILE A 208 -11.69 25.56 -9.28
N ALA A 209 -11.01 26.54 -9.88
CA ALA A 209 -9.68 26.96 -9.42
C ALA A 209 -9.66 27.51 -7.99
N ALA A 210 -10.71 28.23 -7.57
CA ALA A 210 -10.84 28.77 -6.23
C ALA A 210 -11.13 27.70 -5.17
N LEU A 211 -11.78 26.59 -5.58
CA LEU A 211 -12.22 25.50 -4.71
C LEU A 211 -11.25 24.32 -4.62
N GLN A 212 -10.15 24.36 -5.36
CA GLN A 212 -9.14 23.30 -5.33
C GLN A 212 -7.96 23.69 -4.44
N ARG A 213 -7.52 22.78 -3.58
CA ARG A 213 -6.28 22.88 -2.82
C ARG A 213 -5.47 21.61 -2.97
N PHE A 214 -4.18 21.78 -3.19
CA PHE A 214 -3.18 20.73 -3.02
C PHE A 214 -2.43 20.96 -1.71
N ALA A 215 -2.29 19.90 -0.93
CA ALA A 215 -1.65 19.91 0.37
C ALA A 215 -0.71 18.69 0.48
N THR A 216 -0.14 18.47 1.64
CA THR A 216 0.49 17.20 1.95
C THR A 216 -0.58 16.13 2.16
N PHE A 217 -0.22 14.84 2.00
CA PHE A 217 -1.12 13.73 2.35
C PHE A 217 -1.35 13.55 3.86
N ARG A 218 -1.07 14.57 4.67
CA ARG A 218 -1.11 14.55 6.14
C ARG A 218 -2.21 15.45 6.70
N VAL A 219 -2.56 15.17 7.96
CA VAL A 219 -3.62 15.88 8.68
C VAL A 219 -3.40 17.39 8.72
N ASP A 220 -2.17 17.84 9.05
CA ASP A 220 -1.88 19.26 9.22
C ASP A 220 -2.02 20.06 7.92
N GLY A 221 -1.54 19.52 6.80
CA GLY A 221 -1.72 20.13 5.49
C GLY A 221 -3.20 20.24 5.09
N ALA A 222 -3.98 19.23 5.41
CA ALA A 222 -5.42 19.24 5.16
C ALA A 222 -6.17 20.22 6.04
N ARG A 223 -5.77 20.38 7.31
CA ARG A 223 -6.33 21.40 8.22
C ARG A 223 -6.11 22.80 7.65
N ALA A 224 -4.87 23.13 7.26
CA ALA A 224 -4.56 24.43 6.66
C ALA A 224 -5.39 24.70 5.40
N ALA A 225 -5.47 23.74 4.49
CA ALA A 225 -6.26 23.85 3.26
C ALA A 225 -7.75 24.02 3.53
N MET A 226 -8.31 23.34 4.54
CA MET A 226 -9.72 23.49 4.91
C MET A 226 -10.01 24.88 5.49
N GLU A 227 -9.12 25.41 6.34
CA GLU A 227 -9.25 26.79 6.87
C GLU A 227 -9.22 27.82 5.75
N GLU A 228 -8.32 27.67 4.76
CA GLU A 228 -8.30 28.57 3.59
C GLU A 228 -9.62 28.52 2.79
N LEU A 229 -10.18 27.32 2.59
CA LEU A 229 -11.45 27.15 1.87
C LEU A 229 -12.62 27.80 2.62
N LEU A 230 -12.64 27.69 3.95
CA LEU A 230 -13.66 28.32 4.79
C LEU A 230 -13.51 29.84 4.86
N ALA A 231 -12.32 30.38 4.61
CA ALA A 231 -12.06 31.83 4.58
C ALA A 231 -12.42 32.49 3.24
N LEU A 232 -12.84 31.75 2.23
CA LEU A 232 -13.29 32.28 0.95
C LEU A 232 -14.54 33.18 1.16
N PRO A 233 -14.72 34.25 0.36
CA PRO A 233 -15.92 35.09 0.42
C PRO A 233 -17.23 34.30 0.27
N GLU A 234 -17.19 33.29 -0.56
CA GLU A 234 -18.24 32.27 -0.68
C GLU A 234 -17.63 30.92 -0.31
N SER A 235 -17.87 30.49 0.93
CA SER A 235 -17.37 29.19 1.44
C SER A 235 -18.01 28.01 0.69
N PRO A 236 -17.30 26.88 0.55
CA PRO A 236 -17.90 25.67 0.02
C PRO A 236 -18.99 25.11 0.95
N ASP A 237 -20.00 24.47 0.37
CA ASP A 237 -21.04 23.73 1.11
C ASP A 237 -20.70 22.22 1.22
N ALA A 238 -19.62 21.78 0.54
CA ALA A 238 -19.08 20.43 0.69
C ALA A 238 -17.60 20.35 0.31
N VAL A 239 -16.92 19.31 0.77
CA VAL A 239 -15.52 19.02 0.45
C VAL A 239 -15.30 17.54 0.09
N VAL A 240 -14.54 17.33 -0.96
CA VAL A 240 -13.95 16.02 -1.31
C VAL A 240 -12.52 15.99 -0.78
N ALA A 241 -12.23 15.05 0.12
CA ALA A 241 -10.90 14.80 0.64
C ALA A 241 -10.22 13.68 -0.15
N GLY A 242 -9.07 13.95 -0.73
CA GLY A 242 -8.36 13.07 -1.66
C GLY A 242 -7.73 11.83 -1.03
N ASN A 243 -7.61 11.75 0.30
CA ASN A 243 -7.22 10.52 1.02
C ASN A 243 -7.75 10.49 2.46
N ASN A 244 -7.42 9.40 3.18
CA ASN A 244 -7.82 9.16 4.57
C ASN A 244 -7.42 10.30 5.51
N LEU A 245 -6.13 10.67 5.54
CA LEU A 245 -5.58 11.66 6.46
C LEU A 245 -6.05 13.09 6.13
N ILE A 246 -6.24 13.39 4.84
CA ILE A 246 -6.87 14.63 4.40
C ILE A 246 -8.32 14.70 4.91
N GLY A 247 -9.04 13.57 4.83
CA GLY A 247 -10.39 13.46 5.39
C GLY A 247 -10.43 13.75 6.89
N VAL A 248 -9.48 13.17 7.65
CA VAL A 248 -9.36 13.42 9.09
C VAL A 248 -9.12 14.90 9.36
N GLY A 249 -8.16 15.55 8.68
CA GLY A 249 -7.83 16.95 8.88
C GLY A 249 -9.00 17.90 8.57
N ALA A 250 -9.67 17.68 7.44
CA ALA A 250 -10.85 18.47 7.07
C ALA A 250 -11.98 18.33 8.10
N ILE A 251 -12.28 17.09 8.54
CA ILE A 251 -13.32 16.81 9.52
C ILE A 251 -13.00 17.44 10.88
N GLN A 252 -11.73 17.45 11.32
CA GLN A 252 -11.33 18.11 12.56
C GLN A 252 -11.65 19.61 12.53
N VAL A 253 -11.26 20.31 11.46
CA VAL A 253 -11.56 21.73 11.29
C VAL A 253 -13.07 21.97 11.28
N LEU A 254 -13.83 21.19 10.53
CA LEU A 254 -15.29 21.32 10.48
C LEU A 254 -15.93 21.08 11.85
N THR A 255 -15.44 20.12 12.61
CA THR A 255 -15.93 19.83 13.97
C THR A 255 -15.62 20.98 14.94
N GLU A 256 -14.42 21.51 14.93
CA GLU A 256 -14.00 22.67 15.74
C GLU A 256 -14.82 23.93 15.44
N ARG A 257 -15.28 24.08 14.19
CA ARG A 257 -16.12 25.20 13.74
C ARG A 257 -17.61 24.96 13.89
N GLY A 258 -18.04 23.74 14.30
CA GLY A 258 -19.47 23.37 14.38
C GLY A 258 -20.14 23.23 13.01
N LEU A 259 -19.37 23.00 11.94
CA LEU A 259 -19.82 22.94 10.54
C LEU A 259 -19.88 21.50 10.01
N THR A 260 -20.20 20.54 10.87
CA THR A 260 -20.27 19.12 10.48
C THR A 260 -21.46 18.84 9.56
N PRO A 261 -21.46 17.71 8.81
CA PRO A 261 -22.64 17.34 8.01
C PRO A 261 -23.94 17.35 8.84
N PRO A 262 -25.05 17.90 8.30
CA PRO A 262 -25.25 18.26 6.89
C PRO A 262 -24.89 19.71 6.52
N GLN A 263 -24.38 20.54 7.44
CA GLN A 263 -24.03 21.93 7.13
C GLN A 263 -22.96 22.02 6.02
N ILE A 264 -21.88 21.24 6.17
CA ILE A 264 -20.88 21.04 5.11
C ILE A 264 -20.74 19.56 4.85
N GLY A 265 -21.05 19.13 3.62
CA GLY A 265 -20.92 17.76 3.20
C GLY A 265 -19.45 17.31 3.11
N VAL A 266 -19.19 16.05 3.43
CA VAL A 266 -17.84 15.49 3.33
C VAL A 266 -17.88 14.17 2.54
N ALA A 267 -17.00 14.05 1.54
CA ALA A 267 -16.69 12.79 0.89
C ALA A 267 -15.19 12.52 0.98
N VAL A 268 -14.81 11.28 1.25
CA VAL A 268 -13.40 10.90 1.40
C VAL A 268 -13.07 9.75 0.44
N VAL A 269 -11.98 9.90 -0.32
CA VAL A 269 -11.39 8.79 -1.08
C VAL A 269 -10.53 7.99 -0.11
N GLY A 270 -11.07 6.89 0.40
CA GLY A 270 -10.43 6.05 1.41
C GLY A 270 -11.37 5.63 2.53
N SER A 271 -10.84 5.37 3.69
CA SER A 271 -11.55 4.99 4.92
C SER A 271 -11.30 6.04 6.01
N LEU A 272 -12.18 6.09 7.00
CA LEU A 272 -12.05 6.94 8.18
C LEU A 272 -12.05 6.07 9.44
N PRO A 273 -10.96 5.36 9.74
CA PRO A 273 -10.83 4.65 10.99
C PRO A 273 -10.70 5.67 12.14
N PHE A 274 -11.29 5.38 13.27
CA PHE A 274 -11.15 6.16 14.50
C PHE A 274 -11.67 7.61 14.47
N THR A 275 -12.66 7.94 13.62
CA THR A 275 -13.31 9.26 13.66
C THR A 275 -14.46 9.28 14.67
N THR A 276 -14.71 10.48 15.24
CA THR A 276 -15.87 10.71 16.12
C THR A 276 -17.16 10.90 15.33
N LEU A 277 -17.09 11.12 14.01
CA LEU A 277 -18.26 11.22 13.14
C LEU A 277 -18.79 9.82 12.83
N SER A 278 -20.11 9.69 12.86
CA SER A 278 -20.76 8.47 12.37
C SER A 278 -20.33 8.22 10.93
N PRO A 279 -19.89 7.00 10.57
CA PRO A 279 -19.58 6.66 9.18
C PRO A 279 -20.73 6.94 8.22
N THR A 280 -21.98 7.02 8.71
CA THR A 280 -23.16 7.34 7.91
C THR A 280 -23.31 8.82 7.55
N ALA A 281 -22.59 9.71 8.23
CA ALA A 281 -22.64 11.16 7.95
C ALA A 281 -21.65 11.60 6.85
N VAL A 282 -20.73 10.74 6.45
CA VAL A 282 -19.68 11.01 5.47
C VAL A 282 -19.77 10.01 4.32
N SER A 283 -19.68 10.49 3.09
CA SER A 283 -19.54 9.60 1.93
C SER A 283 -18.10 9.08 1.83
N LEU A 284 -17.96 7.80 1.58
CA LEU A 284 -16.64 7.17 1.44
C LEU A 284 -16.53 6.49 0.07
N VAL A 285 -15.39 6.64 -0.59
CA VAL A 285 -14.98 5.75 -1.68
C VAL A 285 -13.90 4.83 -1.11
N ARG A 286 -14.30 3.67 -0.62
CA ARG A 286 -13.40 2.71 0.02
C ARG A 286 -12.46 2.09 -1.02
N LEU A 287 -11.17 2.25 -0.81
CA LEU A 287 -10.15 1.63 -1.64
C LEU A 287 -9.83 0.24 -1.09
N PRO A 288 -9.74 -0.81 -1.93
CA PRO A 288 -9.47 -2.17 -1.49
C PRO A 288 -7.98 -2.41 -1.19
N ALA A 289 -7.42 -1.67 -0.22
CA ALA A 289 -6.00 -1.67 0.10
C ALA A 289 -5.45 -3.07 0.45
N ARG A 290 -6.17 -3.82 1.29
CA ARG A 290 -5.77 -5.20 1.62
C ARG A 290 -5.75 -6.10 0.38
N HIS A 291 -6.73 -5.98 -0.50
CA HIS A 291 -6.78 -6.75 -1.75
C HIS A 291 -5.63 -6.38 -2.70
N MET A 292 -5.24 -5.11 -2.74
CA MET A 292 -4.04 -4.68 -3.46
C MET A 292 -2.80 -5.40 -2.94
N GLY A 293 -2.61 -5.44 -1.61
CA GLY A 293 -1.49 -6.15 -0.99
C GLY A 293 -1.49 -7.65 -1.30
N VAL A 294 -2.66 -8.32 -1.21
CA VAL A 294 -2.83 -9.73 -1.56
C VAL A 294 -2.46 -9.99 -3.03
N THR A 295 -2.94 -9.14 -3.94
CA THR A 295 -2.68 -9.28 -5.38
C THR A 295 -1.20 -9.08 -5.68
N ALA A 296 -0.59 -8.03 -5.15
CA ALA A 296 0.83 -7.75 -5.36
C ALA A 296 1.75 -8.86 -4.81
N ALA A 297 1.44 -9.38 -3.62
CA ALA A 297 2.21 -10.47 -3.04
C ALA A 297 2.12 -11.76 -3.87
N ARG A 298 0.95 -12.11 -4.39
CA ARG A 298 0.79 -13.25 -5.29
C ARG A 298 1.60 -13.09 -6.57
N MET A 299 1.51 -11.91 -7.21
CA MET A 299 2.29 -11.60 -8.41
C MET A 299 3.79 -11.69 -8.14
N LEU A 300 4.26 -11.15 -7.00
CA LEU A 300 5.67 -11.24 -6.62
C LEU A 300 6.12 -12.69 -6.42
N LEU A 301 5.31 -13.51 -5.72
CA LEU A 301 5.62 -14.92 -5.47
C LEU A 301 5.63 -15.75 -6.76
N GLU A 302 4.74 -15.47 -7.72
CA GLU A 302 4.77 -16.08 -9.06
C GLU A 302 6.09 -15.78 -9.77
N ARG A 303 6.56 -14.51 -9.71
CA ARG A 303 7.85 -14.11 -10.26
C ARG A 303 9.04 -14.79 -9.56
N ILE A 304 9.00 -14.89 -8.23
CA ILE A 304 10.03 -15.60 -7.45
C ILE A 304 10.05 -17.10 -7.84
N ALA A 305 8.89 -17.67 -8.13
CA ALA A 305 8.77 -19.08 -8.58
C ALA A 305 9.21 -19.29 -10.04
N GLY A 306 9.58 -18.22 -10.77
CA GLY A 306 10.12 -18.28 -12.13
C GLY A 306 9.12 -17.98 -13.25
N ASP A 307 7.98 -17.32 -12.94
CA ASP A 307 7.09 -16.82 -13.99
C ASP A 307 7.78 -15.73 -14.83
N THR A 308 7.86 -15.98 -16.14
CA THR A 308 8.49 -15.10 -17.14
C THR A 308 7.48 -14.45 -18.09
N GLN A 309 6.19 -14.52 -17.80
CA GLN A 309 5.18 -13.85 -18.62
C GLN A 309 5.43 -12.32 -18.68
N PRO A 310 4.97 -11.64 -19.73
CA PRO A 310 5.06 -10.18 -19.80
C PRO A 310 4.52 -9.50 -18.54
N ALA A 311 5.03 -8.31 -18.25
CA ALA A 311 4.53 -7.49 -17.15
C ALA A 311 3.02 -7.20 -17.31
N ARG A 312 2.29 -7.23 -16.21
CA ARG A 312 0.85 -7.01 -16.19
C ARG A 312 0.47 -5.99 -15.14
N THR A 313 -0.51 -5.16 -15.44
CA THR A 313 -1.07 -4.19 -14.50
C THR A 313 -2.50 -4.58 -14.14
N VAL A 314 -2.76 -4.73 -12.85
CA VAL A 314 -4.11 -4.94 -12.30
C VAL A 314 -4.64 -3.60 -11.81
N VAL A 315 -5.80 -3.18 -12.33
CA VAL A 315 -6.48 -1.95 -11.91
C VAL A 315 -7.64 -2.31 -10.99
N LEU A 316 -7.57 -1.85 -9.75
CA LEU A 316 -8.61 -2.05 -8.75
C LEU A 316 -9.55 -0.84 -8.70
N ARG A 317 -10.80 -1.07 -8.31
CA ARG A 317 -11.83 -0.02 -8.16
C ARG A 317 -12.26 0.10 -6.72
N GLY A 318 -12.55 1.33 -6.30
CA GLY A 318 -13.13 1.60 -4.99
C GLY A 318 -14.63 1.32 -4.95
N GLU A 319 -15.15 1.06 -3.76
CA GLU A 319 -16.58 0.92 -3.49
C GLU A 319 -17.13 2.19 -2.84
N THR A 320 -18.23 2.73 -3.40
CA THR A 320 -18.84 3.96 -2.88
C THR A 320 -19.87 3.63 -1.81
N GLN A 321 -19.65 4.14 -0.61
CA GLN A 321 -20.60 4.18 0.49
C GLN A 321 -21.10 5.63 0.63
N ARG A 322 -22.34 5.89 0.22
CA ARG A 322 -22.94 7.22 0.35
C ARG A 322 -23.33 7.50 1.79
N ALA A 323 -23.19 8.76 2.20
CA ALA A 323 -23.76 9.23 3.47
C ALA A 323 -25.27 8.94 3.50
N SER A 324 -25.77 8.46 4.64
CA SER A 324 -27.21 8.36 4.83
C SER A 324 -27.78 9.77 4.91
N ALA A 325 -28.79 10.06 4.09
CA ALA A 325 -29.50 11.31 4.20
C ALA A 325 -30.18 11.35 5.59
N ASN A 326 -29.64 12.14 6.52
CA ASN A 326 -30.41 12.53 7.70
C ASN A 326 -31.49 13.48 7.17
N ARG A 327 -32.71 12.96 7.01
CA ARG A 327 -33.92 13.76 6.81
C ARG A 327 -34.30 14.43 8.12
#